data_2c9528d8a88e0ca8e15924dbb183f17f
#
_entry.id   2c9528d8a88e0ca8e15924dbb183f17f
#
_cell.length_a   1.000
_cell.length_b   1.000
_cell.length_c   1.000
_cell.angle_alpha   90.00
_cell.angle_beta   90.00
_cell.angle_gamma   90.00
#
_symmetry.space_group_name_H-M   'P 1'
#
loop_
_entity.id
_entity.type
_entity.pdbx_description
1 polymer ?
#
loop_
_entity_poly.entity_id
_entity_poly.type
_entity_poly.pdbx_seq_one_letter_code
_entity_poly.pdbx_strand_id
1 'polypeptide(L)'
;MDMKDFLNVLASKEPVPGGGGACGYVAAVGMALGNMVLSLTTGKKKYAEYQEEIEELIVKAGDITNRLCECMDKDAKAFKPLSEAYGLPKDTEEQLEHRNKVMENALLIASEAPLSMMELIVEAIKLIDRISVIGSRLAISDAGVGVQMCKAALNGASLNVYINTKLMKNIDVAEDMNTKADELVITGNELADKIYDRVMDCVHP
;
A
#
# COMPACT_ATOMS: atom_id res chain seq x y z
N MET A 1 2.00 16.49 -9.75
CA MET A 1 1.43 15.76 -10.93
C MET A 1 -0.05 15.63 -10.66
N ASP A 2 -0.91 16.01 -11.60
CA ASP A 2 -2.34 15.75 -11.44
C ASP A 2 -2.66 14.26 -11.72
N MET A 3 -3.89 13.84 -11.43
CA MET A 3 -4.30 12.43 -11.58
C MET A 3 -4.21 11.96 -13.04
N LYS A 4 -4.54 12.81 -14.00
CA LYS A 4 -4.52 12.46 -15.42
C LYS A 4 -3.08 12.32 -15.93
N ASP A 5 -2.20 13.21 -15.47
CA ASP A 5 -0.77 13.13 -15.77
C ASP A 5 -0.17 11.86 -15.21
N PHE A 6 -0.50 11.49 -13.96
CA PHE A 6 -0.06 10.23 -13.37
C PHE A 6 -0.47 9.02 -14.21
N LEU A 7 -1.75 8.94 -14.61
CA LEU A 7 -2.26 7.84 -15.44
C LEU A 7 -1.60 7.79 -16.82
N ASN A 8 -1.34 8.94 -17.43
CA ASN A 8 -0.67 9.02 -18.73
C ASN A 8 0.78 8.49 -18.65
N VAL A 9 1.52 8.85 -17.60
CA VAL A 9 2.88 8.35 -17.38
C VAL A 9 2.87 6.86 -17.05
N LEU A 10 1.97 6.41 -16.17
CA LEU A 10 1.82 4.99 -15.81
C LEU A 10 1.50 4.11 -17.04
N ALA A 11 0.74 4.62 -18.02
CA ALA A 11 0.41 3.91 -19.25
C ALA A 11 1.51 3.97 -20.31
N SER A 12 2.62 4.66 -20.07
CA SER A 12 3.71 4.87 -21.01
C SER A 12 4.78 3.76 -20.93
N LYS A 13 5.92 4.01 -21.57
CA LYS A 13 7.13 3.16 -21.47
C LYS A 13 8.08 3.61 -20.35
N GLU A 14 7.72 4.65 -19.61
CA GLU A 14 8.54 5.12 -18.51
C GLU A 14 8.65 4.04 -17.43
N PRO A 15 9.84 3.81 -16.87
CA PRO A 15 10.05 2.75 -15.88
C PRO A 15 9.36 3.04 -14.55
N VAL A 16 9.04 4.30 -14.26
CA VAL A 16 8.35 4.77 -13.05
C VAL A 16 7.39 5.93 -13.40
N PRO A 17 6.21 6.03 -12.74
CA PRO A 17 5.68 5.10 -11.73
C PRO A 17 5.30 3.77 -12.35
N GLY A 18 5.44 2.69 -11.58
CA GLY A 18 5.01 1.34 -11.93
C GLY A 18 3.88 0.85 -11.02
N GLY A 19 3.78 -0.49 -10.92
CA GLY A 19 2.79 -1.15 -10.08
C GLY A 19 2.85 -0.75 -8.61
N GLY A 20 4.05 -0.58 -8.04
CA GLY A 20 4.23 -0.14 -6.66
C GLY A 20 3.69 1.26 -6.42
N GLY A 21 4.04 2.22 -7.29
CA GLY A 21 3.47 3.58 -7.24
C GLY A 21 1.93 3.57 -7.35
N ALA A 22 1.37 2.73 -8.24
CA ALA A 22 -0.08 2.57 -8.38
C ALA A 22 -0.73 2.02 -7.10
N CYS A 23 -0.09 1.03 -6.41
CA CYS A 23 -0.58 0.50 -5.14
C CYS A 23 -0.63 1.58 -4.05
N GLY A 24 0.45 2.39 -3.91
CA GLY A 24 0.47 3.50 -2.95
C GLY A 24 -0.66 4.50 -3.20
N TYR A 25 -0.89 4.86 -4.46
CA TYR A 25 -1.96 5.78 -4.84
C TYR A 25 -3.36 5.22 -4.52
N VAL A 26 -3.63 3.97 -4.91
CA VAL A 26 -4.93 3.32 -4.65
C VAL A 26 -5.19 3.17 -3.16
N ALA A 27 -4.19 2.81 -2.37
CA ALA A 27 -4.31 2.72 -0.91
C ALA A 27 -4.58 4.10 -0.28
N ALA A 28 -3.91 5.16 -0.75
CA ALA A 28 -4.14 6.53 -0.29
C ALA A 28 -5.58 6.99 -0.58
N VAL A 29 -6.13 6.68 -1.76
CA VAL A 29 -7.55 6.92 -2.09
C VAL A 29 -8.46 6.15 -1.15
N GLY A 30 -8.15 4.87 -0.89
CA GLY A 30 -8.90 4.04 0.05
C GLY A 30 -8.95 4.63 1.46
N MET A 31 -7.80 5.09 1.99
CA MET A 31 -7.74 5.72 3.32
C MET A 31 -8.45 7.08 3.35
N ALA A 32 -8.36 7.87 2.26
CA ALA A 32 -9.06 9.14 2.15
C ALA A 32 -10.60 8.97 2.21
N LEU A 33 -11.15 7.90 1.62
CA LEU A 33 -12.57 7.54 1.76
C LEU A 33 -12.92 7.21 3.21
N GLY A 34 -12.07 6.47 3.93
CA GLY A 34 -12.24 6.26 5.37
C GLY A 34 -12.26 7.57 6.15
N ASN A 35 -11.35 8.50 5.86
CA ASN A 35 -11.31 9.82 6.49
C ASN A 35 -12.55 10.67 6.15
N MET A 36 -13.09 10.56 4.94
CA MET A 36 -14.36 11.20 4.56
C MET A 36 -15.52 10.72 5.44
N VAL A 37 -15.60 9.41 5.75
CA VAL A 37 -16.63 8.89 6.67
C VAL A 37 -16.51 9.52 8.05
N LEU A 38 -15.30 9.67 8.59
CA LEU A 38 -15.06 10.35 9.87
C LEU A 38 -15.48 11.83 9.81
N SER A 39 -15.07 12.54 8.76
CA SER A 39 -15.42 13.94 8.55
C SER A 39 -16.93 14.16 8.43
N LEU A 40 -17.66 13.21 7.85
CA LEU A 40 -19.12 13.22 7.77
C LEU A 40 -19.79 12.75 9.07
N THR A 41 -19.03 12.23 10.04
CA THR A 41 -19.54 11.76 11.36
C THR A 41 -19.35 12.80 12.45
N THR A 42 -18.22 13.51 12.44
CA THR A 42 -17.85 14.48 13.47
C THR A 42 -18.94 15.56 13.66
N GLY A 43 -19.15 16.00 14.90
CA GLY A 43 -20.13 17.04 15.25
C GLY A 43 -21.59 16.59 15.24
N LYS A 44 -21.91 15.36 14.85
CA LYS A 44 -23.30 14.87 14.86
C LYS A 44 -23.69 14.37 16.26
N LYS A 45 -24.81 14.86 16.79
CA LYS A 45 -25.34 14.49 18.12
C LYS A 45 -25.44 12.96 18.33
N LYS A 46 -25.80 12.22 17.29
CA LYS A 46 -25.95 10.75 17.34
C LYS A 46 -24.64 10.04 17.68
N TYR A 47 -23.49 10.63 17.37
CA TYR A 47 -22.15 10.06 17.53
C TYR A 47 -21.30 10.81 18.57
N ALA A 48 -21.96 11.63 19.41
CA ALA A 48 -21.28 12.49 20.40
C ALA A 48 -20.40 11.70 21.38
N GLU A 49 -20.76 10.45 21.71
CA GLU A 49 -19.96 9.57 22.58
C GLU A 49 -18.60 9.18 21.98
N TYR A 50 -18.46 9.27 20.63
CA TYR A 50 -17.22 8.94 19.91
C TYR A 50 -16.48 10.22 19.41
N GLN A 51 -16.91 11.41 19.80
CA GLN A 51 -16.41 12.67 19.20
C GLN A 51 -14.89 12.81 19.33
N GLU A 52 -14.34 12.58 20.52
CA GLU A 52 -12.90 12.69 20.78
C GLU A 52 -12.11 11.65 19.98
N GLU A 53 -12.58 10.41 19.97
CA GLU A 53 -11.97 9.33 19.18
C GLU A 53 -12.02 9.63 17.67
N ILE A 54 -13.13 10.16 17.17
CA ILE A 54 -13.27 10.55 15.75
C ILE A 54 -12.24 11.60 15.36
N GLU A 55 -12.04 12.62 16.21
CA GLU A 55 -11.04 13.68 15.95
C GLU A 55 -9.61 13.12 15.90
N GLU A 56 -9.26 12.20 16.82
CA GLU A 56 -7.97 11.51 16.78
C GLU A 56 -7.80 10.67 15.51
N LEU A 57 -8.85 9.94 15.13
CA LEU A 57 -8.82 9.09 13.95
C LEU A 57 -8.71 9.90 12.65
N ILE A 58 -9.31 11.09 12.57
CA ILE A 58 -9.16 12.02 11.44
C ILE A 58 -7.68 12.39 11.25
N VAL A 59 -6.98 12.71 12.33
CA VAL A 59 -5.55 13.06 12.29
C VAL A 59 -4.72 11.86 11.82
N LYS A 60 -4.96 10.67 12.40
CA LYS A 60 -4.27 9.43 12.02
C LYS A 60 -4.52 9.06 10.56
N ALA A 61 -5.77 9.17 10.10
CA ALA A 61 -6.14 8.90 8.71
C ALA A 61 -5.44 9.85 7.73
N GLY A 62 -5.32 11.12 8.10
CA GLY A 62 -4.58 12.12 7.33
C GLY A 62 -3.08 11.80 7.23
N ASP A 63 -2.45 11.41 8.35
CA ASP A 63 -1.06 10.98 8.38
C ASP A 63 -0.81 9.75 7.49
N ILE A 64 -1.63 8.70 7.64
CA ILE A 64 -1.51 7.48 6.84
C ILE A 64 -1.69 7.81 5.34
N THR A 65 -2.67 8.65 4.98
CA THR A 65 -2.88 9.07 3.60
C THR A 65 -1.64 9.75 3.01
N ASN A 66 -1.03 10.68 3.76
CA ASN A 66 0.18 11.37 3.33
C ASN A 66 1.36 10.41 3.17
N ARG A 67 1.57 9.51 4.13
CA ARG A 67 2.63 8.48 4.07
C ARG A 67 2.45 7.52 2.90
N LEU A 68 1.20 7.13 2.57
CA LEU A 68 0.90 6.32 1.39
C LEU A 68 1.21 7.06 0.07
N CYS A 69 0.93 8.37 0.00
CA CYS A 69 1.36 9.19 -1.13
C CYS A 69 2.90 9.25 -1.26
N GLU A 70 3.63 9.35 -0.13
CA GLU A 70 5.09 9.32 -0.15
C GLU A 70 5.65 7.96 -0.60
N CYS A 71 4.92 6.86 -0.39
CA CYS A 71 5.35 5.54 -0.85
C CYS A 71 5.52 5.48 -2.37
N MET A 72 4.78 6.28 -3.14
CA MET A 72 4.94 6.37 -4.60
C MET A 72 6.34 6.86 -4.98
N ASP A 73 6.82 7.91 -4.31
CA ASP A 73 8.15 8.46 -4.56
C ASP A 73 9.26 7.54 -4.02
N LYS A 74 8.99 6.87 -2.88
CA LYS A 74 9.93 5.90 -2.28
C LYS A 74 10.12 4.69 -3.19
N ASP A 75 9.03 4.15 -3.74
CA ASP A 75 9.05 3.03 -4.69
C ASP A 75 9.86 3.39 -5.95
N ALA A 76 9.60 4.55 -6.54
CA ALA A 76 10.33 5.04 -7.72
C ALA A 76 11.83 5.20 -7.43
N LYS A 77 12.20 5.74 -6.26
CA LYS A 77 13.61 5.89 -5.83
C LYS A 77 14.28 4.56 -5.56
N ALA A 78 13.56 3.61 -4.94
CA ALA A 78 14.06 2.27 -4.64
C ALA A 78 14.30 1.43 -5.90
N PHE A 79 13.48 1.63 -6.95
CA PHE A 79 13.63 0.92 -8.21
C PHE A 79 14.80 1.41 -9.06
N LYS A 80 15.23 2.67 -8.92
CA LYS A 80 16.28 3.26 -9.76
C LYS A 80 17.61 2.48 -9.75
N PRO A 81 18.19 2.11 -8.58
CA PRO A 81 19.41 1.31 -8.56
C PRO A 81 19.25 -0.05 -9.26
N LEU A 82 18.07 -0.67 -9.15
CA LEU A 82 17.79 -1.95 -9.80
C LEU A 82 17.73 -1.78 -11.33
N SER A 83 17.08 -0.73 -11.80
CA SER A 83 17.03 -0.40 -13.24
C SER A 83 18.44 -0.16 -13.83
N GLU A 84 19.31 0.53 -13.09
CA GLU A 84 20.70 0.79 -13.50
C GLU A 84 21.53 -0.51 -13.50
N ALA A 85 21.32 -1.40 -12.51
CA ALA A 85 22.03 -2.68 -12.38
C ALA A 85 21.75 -3.64 -13.53
N TYR A 86 20.55 -3.57 -14.14
CA TYR A 86 20.25 -4.37 -15.33
C TYR A 86 21.15 -4.05 -16.52
N GLY A 87 21.59 -2.80 -16.65
CA GLY A 87 22.48 -2.31 -17.73
C GLY A 87 23.98 -2.58 -17.50
N LEU A 88 24.40 -3.12 -16.35
CA LEU A 88 25.80 -3.38 -16.07
C LEU A 88 26.39 -4.47 -16.98
N PRO A 89 27.66 -4.34 -17.42
CA PRO A 89 28.35 -5.32 -18.25
C PRO A 89 28.52 -6.66 -17.51
N LYS A 90 28.59 -7.76 -18.29
CA LYS A 90 28.71 -9.14 -17.78
C LYS A 90 29.59 -10.03 -18.62
N ASP A 91 30.48 -9.41 -19.42
CA ASP A 91 31.27 -10.13 -20.45
C ASP A 91 32.53 -10.79 -19.89
N THR A 92 33.03 -10.30 -18.72
CA THR A 92 34.15 -10.91 -17.98
C THR A 92 33.68 -11.43 -16.62
N GLU A 93 34.45 -12.34 -16.02
CA GLU A 93 34.15 -12.89 -14.69
C GLU A 93 34.10 -11.78 -13.62
N GLU A 94 35.04 -10.83 -13.66
CA GLU A 94 35.07 -9.70 -12.76
C GLU A 94 33.83 -8.80 -12.90
N GLN A 95 33.42 -8.50 -14.13
CA GLN A 95 32.20 -7.75 -14.43
C GLN A 95 30.95 -8.46 -13.93
N LEU A 96 30.88 -9.78 -14.13
CA LEU A 96 29.76 -10.58 -13.68
C LEU A 96 29.67 -10.62 -12.16
N GLU A 97 30.81 -10.75 -11.46
CA GLU A 97 30.85 -10.73 -9.99
C GLU A 97 30.41 -9.38 -9.45
N HIS A 98 30.97 -8.29 -10.01
CA HIS A 98 30.58 -6.92 -9.65
C HIS A 98 29.07 -6.69 -9.86
N ARG A 99 28.56 -7.04 -11.05
CA ARG A 99 27.14 -6.93 -11.38
C ARG A 99 26.26 -7.70 -10.41
N ASN A 100 26.63 -8.94 -10.07
CA ASN A 100 25.90 -9.77 -9.13
C ASN A 100 25.79 -9.13 -7.75
N LYS A 101 26.86 -8.53 -7.26
CA LYS A 101 26.89 -7.84 -5.96
C LYS A 101 26.01 -6.57 -5.96
N VAL A 102 26.11 -5.78 -7.03
CA VAL A 102 25.28 -4.57 -7.19
C VAL A 102 23.80 -4.94 -7.32
N MET A 103 23.49 -5.97 -8.11
CA MET A 103 22.13 -6.46 -8.31
C MET A 103 21.51 -6.94 -7.01
N GLU A 104 22.25 -7.73 -6.19
CA GLU A 104 21.74 -8.24 -4.91
C GLU A 104 21.33 -7.09 -3.96
N ASN A 105 22.19 -6.09 -3.81
CA ASN A 105 21.88 -4.92 -2.98
C ASN A 105 20.69 -4.09 -3.55
N ALA A 106 20.62 -3.96 -4.87
CA ALA A 106 19.53 -3.24 -5.52
C ALA A 106 18.18 -3.97 -5.37
N LEU A 107 18.17 -5.31 -5.45
CA LEU A 107 16.98 -6.14 -5.22
C LEU A 107 16.48 -6.02 -3.78
N LEU A 108 17.39 -6.02 -2.81
CA LEU A 108 17.04 -5.81 -1.40
C LEU A 108 16.30 -4.48 -1.22
N ILE A 109 16.89 -3.37 -1.67
CA ILE A 109 16.30 -2.03 -1.57
C ILE A 109 14.95 -1.97 -2.29
N ALA A 110 14.87 -2.55 -3.50
CA ALA A 110 13.64 -2.58 -4.30
C ALA A 110 12.54 -3.46 -3.69
N SER A 111 12.87 -4.39 -2.78
CA SER A 111 11.89 -5.22 -2.05
C SER A 111 11.44 -4.57 -0.74
N GLU A 112 12.31 -3.83 -0.05
CA GLU A 112 11.99 -3.15 1.21
C GLU A 112 10.90 -2.08 1.05
N ALA A 113 10.92 -1.34 -0.06
CA ALA A 113 9.97 -0.27 -0.31
C ALA A 113 8.51 -0.77 -0.40
N PRO A 114 8.17 -1.77 -1.26
CA PRO A 114 6.82 -2.33 -1.30
C PRO A 114 6.45 -3.07 -0.01
N LEU A 115 7.40 -3.72 0.69
CA LEU A 115 7.12 -4.39 1.97
C LEU A 115 6.70 -3.37 3.05
N SER A 116 7.41 -2.25 3.17
CA SER A 116 7.04 -1.16 4.08
C SER A 116 5.70 -0.52 3.71
N MET A 117 5.38 -0.44 2.41
CA MET A 117 4.07 0.01 1.94
C MET A 117 2.97 -0.95 2.37
N MET A 118 3.18 -2.27 2.30
CA MET A 118 2.22 -3.27 2.76
C MET A 118 1.90 -3.13 4.25
N GLU A 119 2.91 -2.88 5.10
CA GLU A 119 2.71 -2.60 6.54
C GLU A 119 1.78 -1.41 6.74
N LEU A 120 2.01 -0.32 6.00
CA LEU A 120 1.20 0.88 6.08
C LEU A 120 -0.22 0.67 5.56
N ILE A 121 -0.40 -0.15 4.52
CA ILE A 121 -1.74 -0.51 4.01
C ILE A 121 -2.52 -1.32 5.06
N VAL A 122 -1.87 -2.26 5.75
CA VAL A 122 -2.51 -3.00 6.85
C VAL A 122 -2.89 -2.06 8.00
N GLU A 123 -2.07 -1.04 8.31
CA GLU A 123 -2.41 0.01 9.27
C GLU A 123 -3.67 0.78 8.84
N ALA A 124 -3.76 1.14 7.54
CA ALA A 124 -4.96 1.78 6.97
C ALA A 124 -6.21 0.89 7.09
N ILE A 125 -6.11 -0.41 6.77
CA ILE A 125 -7.22 -1.37 6.90
C ILE A 125 -7.69 -1.45 8.36
N LYS A 126 -6.76 -1.53 9.33
CA LYS A 126 -7.10 -1.52 10.77
C LYS A 126 -7.84 -0.25 11.19
N LEU A 127 -7.44 0.90 10.63
CA LEU A 127 -8.14 2.16 10.91
C LEU A 127 -9.56 2.14 10.33
N ILE A 128 -9.73 1.66 9.09
CA ILE A 128 -11.04 1.52 8.44
C ILE A 128 -11.93 0.52 9.20
N ASP A 129 -11.38 -0.51 9.84
CA ASP A 129 -12.15 -1.42 10.72
C ASP A 129 -12.85 -0.61 11.81
N ARG A 130 -12.13 0.24 12.53
CA ARG A 130 -12.73 1.08 13.57
C ARG A 130 -13.75 2.07 12.99
N ILE A 131 -13.42 2.72 11.88
CA ILE A 131 -14.32 3.64 11.17
C ILE A 131 -15.63 2.96 10.78
N SER A 132 -15.58 1.71 10.34
CA SER A 132 -16.78 0.95 9.95
C SER A 132 -17.75 0.67 11.12
N VAL A 133 -17.25 0.75 12.36
CA VAL A 133 -18.05 0.57 13.59
C VAL A 133 -18.69 1.87 14.05
N ILE A 134 -17.90 2.95 14.14
CA ILE A 134 -18.33 4.23 14.75
C ILE A 134 -18.77 5.27 13.73
N GLY A 135 -18.50 5.05 12.44
CA GLY A 135 -18.79 6.00 11.37
C GLY A 135 -20.29 6.14 11.05
N SER A 136 -20.62 7.26 10.43
CA SER A 136 -21.99 7.56 10.00
C SER A 136 -22.53 6.54 9.04
N ARG A 137 -23.66 5.93 9.38
CA ARG A 137 -24.36 4.94 8.51
C ARG A 137 -24.72 5.51 7.12
N LEU A 138 -24.87 6.81 6.99
CA LEU A 138 -25.15 7.46 5.71
C LEU A 138 -23.95 7.46 4.75
N ALA A 139 -22.75 7.29 5.26
CA ALA A 139 -21.50 7.26 4.49
C ALA A 139 -20.75 5.92 4.62
N ILE A 140 -21.38 4.91 5.23
CA ILE A 140 -20.66 3.67 5.55
C ILE A 140 -20.21 2.90 4.30
N SER A 141 -20.91 3.05 3.18
CA SER A 141 -20.54 2.48 1.89
C SER A 141 -19.15 2.93 1.43
N ASP A 142 -18.76 4.20 1.74
CA ASP A 142 -17.45 4.72 1.39
C ASP A 142 -16.32 4.03 2.17
N ALA A 143 -16.59 3.60 3.42
CA ALA A 143 -15.65 2.73 4.15
C ALA A 143 -15.49 1.36 3.47
N GLY A 144 -16.58 0.79 2.95
CA GLY A 144 -16.55 -0.45 2.18
C GLY A 144 -15.76 -0.33 0.89
N VAL A 145 -15.95 0.75 0.13
CA VAL A 145 -15.15 1.04 -1.08
C VAL A 145 -13.69 1.23 -0.70
N GLY A 146 -13.41 2.03 0.34
CA GLY A 146 -12.05 2.32 0.80
C GLY A 146 -11.27 1.07 1.20
N VAL A 147 -11.90 0.16 1.95
CA VAL A 147 -11.24 -1.09 2.36
C VAL A 147 -10.94 -2.02 1.18
N GLN A 148 -11.84 -2.09 0.18
CA GLN A 148 -11.58 -2.89 -1.03
C GLN A 148 -10.43 -2.33 -1.86
N MET A 149 -10.27 -1.00 -1.93
CA MET A 149 -9.12 -0.36 -2.55
C MET A 149 -7.82 -0.70 -1.79
N CYS A 150 -7.82 -0.62 -0.47
CA CYS A 150 -6.68 -1.01 0.36
C CYS A 150 -6.34 -2.50 0.18
N LYS A 151 -7.33 -3.39 0.13
CA LYS A 151 -7.15 -4.83 -0.13
C LYS A 151 -6.49 -5.09 -1.47
N ALA A 152 -6.97 -4.46 -2.55
CA ALA A 152 -6.39 -4.59 -3.89
C ALA A 152 -4.95 -4.05 -3.92
N ALA A 153 -4.68 -2.92 -3.27
CA ALA A 153 -3.35 -2.34 -3.16
C ALA A 153 -2.38 -3.23 -2.38
N LEU A 154 -2.82 -3.86 -1.28
CA LEU A 154 -2.02 -4.79 -0.49
C LEU A 154 -1.58 -6.00 -1.34
N ASN A 155 -2.53 -6.63 -2.01
CA ASN A 155 -2.25 -7.77 -2.89
C ASN A 155 -1.36 -7.36 -4.08
N GLY A 156 -1.56 -6.17 -4.66
CA GLY A 156 -0.71 -5.64 -5.71
C GLY A 156 0.72 -5.35 -5.24
N ALA A 157 0.88 -4.78 -4.04
CA ALA A 157 2.19 -4.47 -3.46
C ALA A 157 3.00 -5.75 -3.18
N SER A 158 2.37 -6.85 -2.75
CA SER A 158 3.06 -8.13 -2.52
C SER A 158 3.71 -8.68 -3.80
N LEU A 159 3.11 -8.47 -4.96
CA LEU A 159 3.70 -8.88 -6.25
C LEU A 159 5.02 -8.16 -6.53
N ASN A 160 5.16 -6.90 -6.07
CA ASN A 160 6.41 -6.14 -6.21
C ASN A 160 7.50 -6.65 -5.24
N VAL A 161 7.12 -7.21 -4.08
CA VAL A 161 8.08 -7.93 -3.21
C VAL A 161 8.54 -9.21 -3.91
N TYR A 162 7.61 -10.08 -4.30
CA TYR A 162 7.94 -11.41 -4.83
C TYR A 162 8.72 -11.38 -6.15
N ILE A 163 8.44 -10.43 -7.06
CA ILE A 163 9.18 -10.33 -8.33
C ILE A 163 10.65 -9.99 -8.09
N ASN A 164 10.97 -9.24 -7.04
CA ASN A 164 12.32 -8.86 -6.69
C ASN A 164 13.02 -9.96 -5.87
N THR A 165 12.38 -10.49 -4.83
CA THR A 165 12.95 -11.56 -3.98
C THR A 165 13.25 -12.82 -4.78
N LYS A 166 12.43 -13.15 -5.79
CA LYS A 166 12.67 -14.27 -6.71
C LYS A 166 14.03 -14.20 -7.42
N LEU A 167 14.60 -13.03 -7.59
CA LEU A 167 15.87 -12.79 -8.27
C LEU A 167 17.06 -12.70 -7.32
N MET A 168 16.83 -12.69 -6.00
CA MET A 168 17.88 -12.64 -4.99
C MET A 168 18.65 -13.95 -4.95
N LYS A 169 19.96 -13.86 -4.68
CA LYS A 169 20.84 -14.99 -4.42
C LYS A 169 20.86 -15.38 -2.94
N ASN A 170 20.64 -14.41 -2.05
CA ASN A 170 20.50 -14.66 -0.63
C ASN A 170 19.08 -15.17 -0.34
N ILE A 171 18.95 -16.51 -0.37
CA ILE A 171 17.66 -17.17 -0.21
C ILE A 171 17.06 -16.93 1.17
N ASP A 172 17.87 -16.89 2.23
CA ASP A 172 17.39 -16.67 3.60
C ASP A 172 16.69 -15.31 3.72
N VAL A 173 17.32 -14.25 3.18
CA VAL A 173 16.72 -12.89 3.16
C VAL A 173 15.46 -12.84 2.30
N ALA A 174 15.47 -13.51 1.15
CA ALA A 174 14.30 -13.57 0.28
C ALA A 174 13.13 -14.28 0.95
N GLU A 175 13.38 -15.40 1.65
CA GLU A 175 12.37 -16.16 2.39
C GLU A 175 11.80 -15.36 3.57
N ASP A 176 12.65 -14.66 4.34
CA ASP A 176 12.21 -13.79 5.44
C ASP A 176 11.28 -12.68 4.93
N MET A 177 11.63 -12.03 3.81
CA MET A 177 10.80 -10.97 3.21
C MET A 177 9.48 -11.54 2.66
N ASN A 178 9.50 -12.70 2.02
CA ASN A 178 8.31 -13.36 1.49
C ASN A 178 7.37 -13.78 2.63
N THR A 179 7.91 -14.38 3.69
CA THR A 179 7.13 -14.78 4.87
C THR A 179 6.41 -13.57 5.49
N LYS A 180 7.12 -12.45 5.65
CA LYS A 180 6.51 -11.22 6.16
C LYS A 180 5.43 -10.68 5.23
N ALA A 181 5.66 -10.73 3.91
CA ALA A 181 4.67 -10.31 2.92
C ALA A 181 3.42 -11.20 2.96
N ASP A 182 3.59 -12.52 3.07
CA ASP A 182 2.49 -13.49 3.18
C ASP A 182 1.64 -13.25 4.44
N GLU A 183 2.26 -13.02 5.59
CA GLU A 183 1.58 -12.70 6.84
C GLU A 183 0.74 -11.40 6.72
N LEU A 184 1.30 -10.37 6.09
CA LEU A 184 0.58 -9.11 5.84
C LEU A 184 -0.60 -9.31 4.89
N VAL A 185 -0.42 -10.10 3.82
CA VAL A 185 -1.51 -10.42 2.87
C VAL A 185 -2.63 -11.18 3.55
N ILE A 186 -2.31 -12.23 4.33
CA ILE A 186 -3.31 -13.03 5.04
C ILE A 186 -4.08 -12.13 6.03
N THR A 187 -3.36 -11.47 6.92
CA THR A 187 -3.96 -10.62 7.96
C THR A 187 -4.80 -9.48 7.38
N GLY A 188 -4.26 -8.81 6.35
CA GLY A 188 -4.94 -7.68 5.73
C GLY A 188 -6.18 -8.10 4.94
N ASN A 189 -6.13 -9.22 4.21
CA ASN A 189 -7.28 -9.71 3.46
C ASN A 189 -8.40 -10.19 4.38
N GLU A 190 -8.11 -10.97 5.42
CA GLU A 190 -9.10 -11.44 6.39
C GLU A 190 -9.81 -10.26 7.07
N LEU A 191 -9.06 -9.24 7.47
CA LEU A 191 -9.64 -8.06 8.08
C LEU A 191 -10.47 -7.24 7.08
N ALA A 192 -9.98 -7.08 5.85
CA ALA A 192 -10.69 -6.34 4.81
C ALA A 192 -12.02 -7.02 4.44
N ASP A 193 -12.04 -8.34 4.35
CA ASP A 193 -13.27 -9.09 4.07
C ASP A 193 -14.29 -8.94 5.20
N LYS A 194 -13.85 -9.06 6.45
CA LYS A 194 -14.71 -8.82 7.62
C LYS A 194 -15.32 -7.41 7.64
N ILE A 195 -14.53 -6.39 7.26
CA ILE A 195 -15.03 -5.01 7.18
C ILE A 195 -16.06 -4.89 6.05
N TYR A 196 -15.75 -5.46 4.90
CA TYR A 196 -16.64 -5.43 3.75
C TYR A 196 -17.99 -6.09 4.05
N ASP A 197 -17.99 -7.29 4.67
CA ASP A 197 -19.21 -8.00 5.07
C ASP A 197 -20.04 -7.15 6.05
N ARG A 198 -19.39 -6.54 7.07
CA ARG A 198 -20.06 -5.61 8.00
C ARG A 198 -20.72 -4.43 7.28
N VAL A 199 -20.07 -3.89 6.26
CA VAL A 199 -20.64 -2.79 5.46
C VAL A 199 -21.79 -3.31 4.62
N MET A 200 -21.66 -4.48 4.00
CA MET A 200 -22.71 -5.12 3.22
C MET A 200 -23.97 -5.36 4.05
N ASP A 201 -23.85 -5.82 5.30
CA ASP A 201 -24.98 -5.99 6.24
C ASP A 201 -25.71 -4.66 6.52
N CYS A 202 -25.06 -3.52 6.30
CA CYS A 202 -25.64 -2.21 6.50
C CYS A 202 -26.31 -1.62 5.25
N VAL A 203 -25.84 -1.99 4.05
CA VAL A 203 -26.24 -1.36 2.79
C VAL A 203 -27.05 -2.28 1.87
N HIS A 204 -26.94 -3.59 2.04
CA HIS A 204 -27.73 -4.55 1.26
C HIS A 204 -29.15 -4.64 1.82
N PRO A 205 -30.19 -4.57 0.95
CA PRO A 205 -31.59 -4.61 1.35
C PRO A 205 -32.02 -5.98 1.89
#